data_414ee5a8ad3c3304b53b23931e35cf96
#
_entry.id   414ee5a8ad3c3304b53b23931e35cf96
#
_cell.length_a   1.000
_cell.length_b   1.000
_cell.length_c   1.000
_cell.angle_alpha   90.00
_cell.angle_beta   90.00
_cell.angle_gamma   90.00
#
_symmetry.space_group_name_H-M   'P 1'
#
loop_
_entity.id
_entity.type
_entity.pdbx_description
1 polymer ?
#
loop_
_entity_poly.entity_id
_entity_poly.type
_entity_poly.pdbx_seq_one_letter_code
_entity_poly.pdbx_strand_id
1 'polypeptide(L)'
;AAQSGSGKDKNDKPTRDAEAGWHVKADSRGRNKATFGFSVHTGVDEDGFIHRQTVTAGNVHDSRERDTLLLGDEAALYADAAYSSQATRDVLERFGIEDRVQRKGYRNQPLAEADKARNAEIAVIRSTGERPFATYKQHYGLARTRLMGLAKNLTLFGTAAIAHNIQKAAKFLRLYGVREPLPAG
;
A
#
# COMPACT_ATOMS: atom_id res chain seq x y z
N ALA A 1 13.39 7.16 15.55
CA ALA A 1 13.22 6.06 16.49
C ALA A 1 11.95 5.34 16.12
N ALA A 2 12.05 4.09 15.64
CA ALA A 2 10.90 3.23 15.41
C ALA A 2 10.11 3.15 16.73
N GLN A 3 8.87 3.64 16.74
CA GLN A 3 7.98 3.35 17.84
C GLN A 3 7.72 1.84 17.78
N SER A 4 8.38 1.10 18.65
CA SER A 4 8.07 -0.30 18.90
C SER A 4 6.56 -0.37 19.15
N GLY A 5 5.85 -1.16 18.33
CA GLY A 5 4.47 -1.47 18.61
C GLY A 5 4.42 -1.91 20.07
N SER A 6 3.55 -1.30 20.88
CA SER A 6 3.42 -1.71 22.26
C SER A 6 3.01 -3.18 22.24
N GLY A 7 3.93 -4.08 22.50
CA GLY A 7 3.68 -5.52 22.59
C GLY A 7 2.76 -5.87 23.77
N LYS A 8 1.85 -4.95 24.11
CA LYS A 8 0.92 -5.00 25.21
C LYS A 8 -0.51 -4.88 24.72
N ASP A 9 -1.40 -5.60 25.31
CA ASP A 9 -2.83 -5.47 25.09
C ASP A 9 -3.38 -4.19 25.76
N LYS A 10 -4.69 -3.96 25.63
CA LYS A 10 -5.39 -2.83 26.26
C LYS A 10 -5.28 -2.78 27.80
N ASN A 11 -4.81 -3.85 28.43
CA ASN A 11 -4.63 -4.00 29.87
C ASN A 11 -3.13 -4.02 30.25
N ASP A 12 -2.25 -3.54 29.37
CA ASP A 12 -0.80 -3.49 29.55
C ASP A 12 -0.11 -4.88 29.66
N LYS A 13 -0.81 -5.95 29.26
CA LYS A 13 -0.23 -7.31 29.26
C LYS A 13 0.57 -7.55 27.99
N PRO A 14 1.75 -8.23 28.07
CA PRO A 14 2.50 -8.62 26.90
C PRO A 14 1.64 -9.41 25.92
N THR A 15 1.63 -9.03 24.66
CA THR A 15 1.00 -9.82 23.59
C THR A 15 1.96 -10.93 23.16
N ARG A 16 1.44 -11.95 22.46
CA ARG A 16 2.28 -13.05 21.94
C ARG A 16 3.33 -12.58 20.92
N ASP A 17 3.09 -11.45 20.24
CA ASP A 17 3.97 -10.90 19.22
C ASP A 17 4.32 -9.45 19.56
N ALA A 18 5.56 -9.24 20.03
CA ALA A 18 6.06 -7.92 20.42
C ALA A 18 6.31 -6.96 19.24
N GLU A 19 6.42 -7.49 18.01
CA GLU A 19 6.65 -6.70 16.80
C GLU A 19 5.35 -6.30 16.10
N ALA A 20 4.20 -6.84 16.50
CA ALA A 20 2.89 -6.48 15.98
C ALA A 20 2.33 -5.23 16.67
N GLY A 21 1.37 -4.56 16.00
CA GLY A 21 0.75 -3.34 16.51
C GLY A 21 -0.77 -3.33 16.34
N TRP A 22 -1.44 -2.43 17.06
CA TRP A 22 -2.87 -2.20 16.92
C TRP A 22 -3.17 -1.21 15.79
N HIS A 23 -3.98 -1.64 14.86
CA HIS A 23 -4.54 -0.79 13.82
C HIS A 23 -6.02 -0.53 14.12
N VAL A 24 -6.43 0.73 14.14
CA VAL A 24 -7.81 1.13 14.38
C VAL A 24 -8.34 1.82 13.12
N LYS A 25 -9.38 1.23 12.51
CA LYS A 25 -10.13 1.83 11.39
C LYS A 25 -11.61 1.94 11.74
N ALA A 26 -12.25 3.00 11.29
CA ALA A 26 -13.71 3.07 11.30
C ALA A 26 -14.28 2.11 10.25
N ASP A 27 -15.31 1.35 10.63
CA ASP A 27 -16.09 0.55 9.68
C ASP A 27 -17.05 1.46 8.87
N SER A 28 -17.77 0.87 7.91
CA SER A 28 -18.75 1.58 7.07
C SER A 28 -19.90 2.24 7.87
N ARG A 29 -20.06 1.89 9.14
CA ARG A 29 -21.05 2.44 10.07
C ARG A 29 -20.42 3.44 11.05
N GLY A 30 -19.16 3.85 10.83
CA GLY A 30 -18.44 4.78 11.69
C GLY A 30 -17.98 4.20 13.04
N ARG A 31 -18.05 2.87 13.26
CA ARG A 31 -17.61 2.22 14.49
C ARG A 31 -16.13 1.86 14.37
N ASN A 32 -15.35 2.19 15.39
CA ASN A 32 -13.93 1.83 15.43
C ASN A 32 -13.74 0.32 15.57
N LYS A 33 -13.06 -0.28 14.60
CA LYS A 33 -12.61 -1.68 14.62
C LYS A 33 -11.11 -1.71 14.85
N ALA A 34 -10.69 -2.28 15.97
CA ALA A 34 -9.29 -2.50 16.26
C ALA A 34 -8.86 -3.89 15.77
N THR A 35 -7.73 -3.95 15.08
CA THR A 35 -7.11 -5.19 14.60
C THR A 35 -5.66 -5.19 15.05
N PHE A 36 -5.22 -6.28 15.69
CA PHE A 36 -3.84 -6.47 16.09
C PHE A 36 -3.08 -7.25 15.02
N GLY A 37 -1.90 -6.80 14.62
CA GLY A 37 -1.09 -7.47 13.60
C GLY A 37 -0.13 -6.55 12.89
N PHE A 38 0.04 -6.82 11.60
CA PHE A 38 0.95 -6.12 10.71
C PHE A 38 0.18 -5.40 9.61
N SER A 39 0.77 -4.32 9.09
CA SER A 39 0.33 -3.62 7.88
C SER A 39 1.25 -3.98 6.73
N VAL A 40 0.67 -4.20 5.55
CA VAL A 40 1.41 -4.43 4.30
C VAL A 40 1.24 -3.22 3.42
N HIS A 41 2.34 -2.66 2.96
CA HIS A 41 2.39 -1.49 2.08
C HIS A 41 3.00 -1.93 0.74
N THR A 42 2.38 -1.53 -0.37
CA THR A 42 2.78 -1.94 -1.72
C THR A 42 2.88 -0.75 -2.66
N GLY A 43 3.99 -0.65 -3.38
CA GLY A 43 4.12 0.15 -4.60
C GLY A 43 3.75 -0.71 -5.80
N VAL A 44 2.82 -0.21 -6.63
CA VAL A 44 2.23 -0.93 -7.77
C VAL A 44 2.28 -0.02 -8.97
N ASP A 45 2.71 -0.54 -10.13
CA ASP A 45 2.70 0.20 -11.38
C ASP A 45 1.28 0.26 -12.02
N GLU A 46 1.17 0.95 -13.15
CA GLU A 46 -0.09 1.13 -13.88
C GLU A 46 -0.69 -0.19 -14.37
N ASP A 47 0.14 -1.16 -14.67
CA ASP A 47 -0.26 -2.50 -15.06
C ASP A 47 -0.65 -3.36 -13.84
N GLY A 48 -0.33 -2.93 -12.63
CA GLY A 48 -0.61 -3.60 -11.38
C GLY A 48 0.44 -4.65 -10.99
N PHE A 49 1.67 -4.55 -11.48
CA PHE A 49 2.80 -5.30 -10.92
C PHE A 49 3.29 -4.63 -9.64
N ILE A 50 3.64 -5.42 -8.67
CA ILE A 50 4.23 -4.95 -7.42
C ILE A 50 5.74 -4.78 -7.63
N HIS A 51 6.22 -3.56 -7.54
CA HIS A 51 7.65 -3.27 -7.66
C HIS A 51 8.32 -3.10 -6.30
N ARG A 52 7.59 -2.65 -5.29
CA ARG A 52 8.08 -2.58 -3.91
C ARG A 52 7.01 -3.00 -2.92
N GLN A 53 7.47 -3.63 -1.84
CA GLN A 53 6.60 -3.99 -0.74
C GLN A 53 7.35 -3.97 0.58
N THR A 54 6.68 -3.50 1.62
CA THR A 54 7.18 -3.54 2.99
C THR A 54 6.07 -3.99 3.96
N VAL A 55 6.48 -4.47 5.12
CA VAL A 55 5.58 -4.89 6.20
C VAL A 55 6.01 -4.17 7.47
N THR A 56 5.06 -3.60 8.17
CA THR A 56 5.28 -2.87 9.41
C THR A 56 4.34 -3.36 10.51
N ALA A 57 4.60 -2.96 11.75
CA ALA A 57 3.60 -3.12 12.81
C ALA A 57 2.30 -2.37 12.41
N GLY A 58 1.15 -2.90 12.81
CA GLY A 58 -0.16 -2.38 12.40
C GLY A 58 -0.45 -0.94 12.81
N ASN A 59 0.28 -0.38 13.79
CA ASN A 59 0.16 1.01 14.23
C ASN A 59 1.04 2.01 13.44
N VAL A 60 1.81 1.53 12.47
CA VAL A 60 2.59 2.41 11.58
C VAL A 60 1.66 3.00 10.52
N HIS A 61 1.67 4.33 10.40
CA HIS A 61 0.83 5.03 9.43
C HIS A 61 1.42 4.90 8.02
N ASP A 62 0.56 4.65 7.04
CA ASP A 62 0.93 4.41 5.64
C ASP A 62 1.85 5.50 5.06
N SER A 63 1.64 6.76 5.42
CA SER A 63 2.45 7.88 4.95
C SER A 63 3.94 7.82 5.35
N ARG A 64 4.29 7.03 6.37
CA ARG A 64 5.70 6.83 6.79
C ARG A 64 6.46 5.90 5.85
N GLU A 65 5.74 5.03 5.15
CA GLU A 65 6.32 4.04 4.24
C GLU A 65 6.45 4.54 2.79
N ARG A 66 5.98 5.78 2.51
CA ARG A 66 6.06 6.37 1.17
C ARG A 66 7.47 6.31 0.59
N ASP A 67 8.47 6.78 1.32
CA ASP A 67 9.85 6.87 0.84
C ASP A 67 10.47 5.48 0.59
N THR A 68 10.01 4.48 1.35
CA THR A 68 10.41 3.08 1.15
C THR A 68 9.79 2.49 -0.12
N LEU A 69 8.60 2.96 -0.52
CA LEU A 69 7.86 2.43 -1.66
C LEU A 69 8.22 3.11 -2.99
N LEU A 70 8.74 4.33 -2.97
CA LEU A 70 9.17 5.04 -4.17
C LEU A 70 10.51 4.48 -4.69
N LEU A 71 10.63 4.32 -6.00
CA LEU A 71 11.87 4.00 -6.71
C LEU A 71 12.67 5.28 -7.00
N GLY A 72 11.95 6.40 -7.23
CA GLY A 72 12.50 7.71 -7.54
C GLY A 72 12.56 8.03 -9.03
N ASP A 73 12.06 7.15 -9.88
CA ASP A 73 11.96 7.29 -11.34
C ASP A 73 10.51 7.21 -11.85
N GLU A 74 9.53 7.23 -10.91
CA GLU A 74 8.12 7.26 -11.27
C GLU A 74 7.75 8.58 -11.97
N ALA A 75 6.92 8.50 -13.03
CA ALA A 75 6.37 9.68 -13.68
C ALA A 75 5.35 10.40 -12.78
N ALA A 76 4.56 9.67 -12.00
CA ALA A 76 3.55 10.21 -11.11
C ALA A 76 3.28 9.30 -9.91
N LEU A 77 2.92 9.88 -8.75
CA LEU A 77 2.48 9.14 -7.57
C LEU A 77 0.97 9.27 -7.39
N TYR A 78 0.24 8.15 -7.51
CA TYR A 78 -1.18 8.04 -7.23
C TYR A 78 -1.40 7.47 -5.82
N ALA A 79 -1.85 8.29 -4.89
CA ALA A 79 -2.07 7.88 -3.51
C ALA A 79 -3.35 8.50 -2.92
N ASP A 80 -3.82 7.93 -1.80
CA ASP A 80 -4.97 8.48 -1.10
C ASP A 80 -4.62 9.74 -0.28
N ALA A 81 -5.65 10.39 0.26
CA ALA A 81 -5.50 11.63 1.01
C ALA A 81 -4.68 11.49 2.32
N ALA A 82 -4.41 10.26 2.79
CA ALA A 82 -3.57 10.03 3.96
C ALA A 82 -2.09 10.37 3.67
N TYR A 83 -1.69 10.32 2.39
CA TYR A 83 -0.36 10.72 1.94
C TYR A 83 -0.23 12.21 1.65
N SER A 84 -1.33 12.98 1.70
CA SER A 84 -1.33 14.43 1.44
C SER A 84 -0.66 15.20 2.57
N SER A 85 0.61 15.52 2.43
CA SER A 85 1.40 16.32 3.37
C SER A 85 2.40 17.21 2.64
N GLN A 86 2.91 18.24 3.30
CA GLN A 86 3.97 19.07 2.71
C GLN A 86 5.22 18.23 2.43
N ALA A 87 5.62 17.38 3.39
CA ALA A 87 6.76 16.48 3.21
C ALA A 87 6.61 15.55 1.99
N THR A 88 5.38 15.13 1.63
CA THR A 88 5.14 14.37 0.41
C THR A 88 5.40 15.23 -0.83
N ARG A 89 4.88 16.44 -0.85
CA ARG A 89 5.09 17.36 -1.99
C ARG A 89 6.55 17.69 -2.21
N ASP A 90 7.29 17.96 -1.14
CA ASP A 90 8.74 18.28 -1.18
C ASP A 90 9.54 17.11 -1.78
N VAL A 91 9.19 15.87 -1.41
CA VAL A 91 9.83 14.67 -1.98
C VAL A 91 9.49 14.51 -3.46
N LEU A 92 8.22 14.64 -3.84
CA LEU A 92 7.80 14.51 -5.23
C LEU A 92 8.45 15.57 -6.13
N GLU A 93 8.48 16.82 -5.66
CA GLU A 93 9.15 17.92 -6.37
C GLU A 93 10.65 17.66 -6.53
N ARG A 94 11.32 17.19 -5.47
CA ARG A 94 12.75 16.86 -5.49
C ARG A 94 13.11 15.81 -6.55
N PHE A 95 12.24 14.81 -6.74
CA PHE A 95 12.45 13.74 -7.71
C PHE A 95 11.79 13.99 -9.07
N GLY A 96 11.09 15.12 -9.25
CA GLY A 96 10.37 15.44 -10.47
C GLY A 96 9.14 14.55 -10.72
N ILE A 97 8.59 13.95 -9.67
CA ILE A 97 7.43 13.05 -9.72
C ILE A 97 6.14 13.88 -9.67
N GLU A 98 5.23 13.65 -10.61
CA GLU A 98 3.94 14.35 -10.63
C GLU A 98 3.09 14.01 -9.40
N ASP A 99 2.59 15.04 -8.68
CA ASP A 99 1.70 14.87 -7.52
C ASP A 99 0.27 14.52 -7.98
N ARG A 100 -0.07 13.25 -7.91
CA ARG A 100 -1.42 12.70 -8.07
C ARG A 100 -1.98 12.14 -6.75
N VAL A 101 -1.55 12.71 -5.62
CA VAL A 101 -2.11 12.41 -4.30
C VAL A 101 -3.46 13.09 -4.14
N GLN A 102 -4.47 12.36 -3.65
CA GLN A 102 -5.80 12.92 -3.40
C GLN A 102 -5.72 14.05 -2.39
N ARG A 103 -6.48 15.12 -2.63
CA ARG A 103 -6.60 16.26 -1.72
C ARG A 103 -7.51 15.90 -0.54
N LYS A 104 -7.18 16.44 0.65
CA LYS A 104 -7.94 16.23 1.88
C LYS A 104 -8.80 17.47 2.19
N GLY A 105 -10.08 17.26 2.39
CA GLY A 105 -10.95 18.28 2.97
C GLY A 105 -10.82 18.31 4.50
N TYR A 106 -11.07 19.47 5.08
CA TYR A 106 -11.11 19.69 6.53
C TYR A 106 -12.49 20.16 6.94
N ARG A 107 -12.83 20.04 8.24
CA ARG A 107 -14.16 20.37 8.77
C ARG A 107 -14.62 21.79 8.41
N ASN A 108 -13.68 22.73 8.41
CA ASN A 108 -13.96 24.16 8.15
C ASN A 108 -13.55 24.60 6.73
N GLN A 109 -13.02 23.68 5.92
CA GLN A 109 -12.59 23.93 4.55
C GLN A 109 -12.87 22.67 3.71
N PRO A 110 -14.13 22.52 3.25
CA PRO A 110 -14.51 21.41 2.40
C PRO A 110 -13.74 21.48 1.06
N LEU A 111 -13.59 20.33 0.40
CA LEU A 111 -12.98 20.27 -0.92
C LEU A 111 -13.79 21.09 -1.94
N ALA A 112 -13.09 21.87 -2.75
CA ALA A 112 -13.66 22.52 -3.93
C ALA A 112 -14.12 21.45 -4.95
N GLU A 113 -15.08 21.79 -5.80
CA GLU A 113 -15.59 20.85 -6.82
C GLU A 113 -14.48 20.38 -7.78
N ALA A 114 -13.53 21.24 -8.14
CA ALA A 114 -12.37 20.87 -8.92
C ALA A 114 -11.48 19.80 -8.23
N ASP A 115 -11.28 19.93 -6.92
CA ASP A 115 -10.51 18.93 -6.15
C ASP A 115 -11.29 17.61 -6.00
N LYS A 116 -12.61 17.66 -5.91
CA LYS A 116 -13.44 16.44 -5.92
C LYS A 116 -13.36 15.71 -7.24
N ALA A 117 -13.47 16.44 -8.37
CA ALA A 117 -13.34 15.87 -9.70
C ALA A 117 -11.94 15.24 -9.90
N ARG A 118 -10.87 15.98 -9.55
CA ARG A 118 -9.50 15.46 -9.56
C ARG A 118 -9.34 14.21 -8.70
N ASN A 119 -9.89 14.20 -7.50
CA ASN A 119 -9.84 13.04 -6.61
C ASN A 119 -10.56 11.82 -7.18
N ALA A 120 -11.67 12.02 -7.92
CA ALA A 120 -12.39 10.94 -8.59
C ALA A 120 -11.55 10.31 -9.72
N GLU A 121 -10.88 11.11 -10.53
CA GLU A 121 -9.95 10.62 -11.57
C GLU A 121 -8.80 9.81 -10.96
N ILE A 122 -8.18 10.34 -9.90
CA ILE A 122 -7.10 9.67 -9.16
C ILE A 122 -7.58 8.33 -8.59
N ALA A 123 -8.80 8.27 -8.04
CA ALA A 123 -9.35 7.06 -7.43
C ALA A 123 -9.48 5.90 -8.45
N VAL A 124 -9.80 6.19 -9.70
CA VAL A 124 -9.89 5.19 -10.77
C VAL A 124 -8.54 4.49 -10.96
N ILE A 125 -7.47 5.27 -11.14
CA ILE A 125 -6.11 4.73 -11.36
C ILE A 125 -5.61 4.05 -10.08
N ARG A 126 -5.78 4.68 -8.92
CA ARG A 126 -5.37 4.14 -7.62
C ARG A 126 -6.01 2.78 -7.30
N SER A 127 -7.22 2.51 -7.83
CA SER A 127 -7.89 1.23 -7.62
C SER A 127 -7.06 0.02 -8.08
N THR A 128 -6.13 0.21 -9.01
CA THR A 128 -5.17 -0.81 -9.44
C THR A 128 -4.29 -1.28 -8.29
N GLY A 129 -3.88 -0.39 -7.40
CA GLY A 129 -3.11 -0.71 -6.19
C GLY A 129 -3.85 -1.55 -5.15
N GLU A 130 -5.16 -1.67 -5.23
CA GLU A 130 -5.96 -2.51 -4.33
C GLU A 130 -6.04 -3.98 -4.79
N ARG A 131 -5.75 -4.26 -6.06
CA ARG A 131 -5.83 -5.60 -6.66
C ARG A 131 -4.92 -6.63 -6.00
N PRO A 132 -3.64 -6.34 -5.65
CA PRO A 132 -2.79 -7.28 -4.94
C PRO A 132 -3.41 -7.73 -3.61
N PHE A 133 -3.98 -6.79 -2.84
CA PHE A 133 -4.61 -7.10 -1.56
C PHE A 133 -5.85 -7.98 -1.71
N ALA A 134 -6.64 -7.79 -2.79
CA ALA A 134 -7.74 -8.69 -3.12
C ALA A 134 -7.22 -10.09 -3.43
N THR A 135 -6.15 -10.21 -4.23
CA THR A 135 -5.49 -11.49 -4.55
C THR A 135 -4.99 -12.18 -3.28
N TYR A 136 -4.29 -11.45 -2.40
CA TYR A 136 -3.79 -11.99 -1.14
C TYR A 136 -4.90 -12.57 -0.28
N LYS A 137 -6.02 -11.86 -0.16
CA LYS A 137 -7.15 -12.27 0.68
C LYS A 137 -7.94 -13.42 0.07
N GLN A 138 -8.25 -13.36 -1.22
CA GLN A 138 -9.17 -14.27 -1.88
C GLN A 138 -8.48 -15.55 -2.40
N HIS A 139 -7.26 -15.42 -2.93
CA HIS A 139 -6.57 -16.54 -3.58
C HIS A 139 -5.46 -17.16 -2.73
N TYR A 140 -4.78 -16.36 -1.88
CA TYR A 140 -3.67 -16.87 -1.09
C TYR A 140 -4.02 -17.11 0.39
N GLY A 141 -5.26 -16.81 0.80
CA GLY A 141 -5.69 -17.01 2.19
C GLY A 141 -5.03 -16.08 3.20
N LEU A 142 -4.41 -14.97 2.74
CA LEU A 142 -3.62 -14.05 3.56
C LEU A 142 -4.45 -12.92 4.20
N ALA A 143 -5.76 -13.11 4.38
CA ALA A 143 -6.58 -12.20 5.18
C ALA A 143 -6.11 -12.17 6.65
N ARG A 144 -5.48 -13.25 7.12
CA ARG A 144 -4.84 -13.38 8.43
C ARG A 144 -3.58 -14.21 8.30
N THR A 145 -2.52 -13.78 8.99
CA THR A 145 -1.31 -14.58 9.16
C THR A 145 -1.29 -15.23 10.54
N ARG A 146 -0.67 -16.41 10.64
CA ARG A 146 -0.36 -17.08 11.92
C ARG A 146 1.13 -16.95 12.25
N LEU A 147 1.92 -16.34 11.37
CA LEU A 147 3.34 -16.13 11.60
C LEU A 147 3.55 -15.00 12.59
N MET A 148 4.43 -15.21 13.54
CA MET A 148 4.87 -14.22 14.51
C MET A 148 6.21 -13.63 14.06
N GLY A 149 6.36 -12.33 14.28
CA GLY A 149 7.55 -11.56 13.95
C GLY A 149 7.50 -10.91 12.57
N LEU A 150 8.13 -9.74 12.49
CA LEU A 150 8.13 -8.90 11.29
C LEU A 150 8.83 -9.59 10.12
N ALA A 151 10.00 -10.18 10.36
CA ALA A 151 10.79 -10.82 9.30
C ALA A 151 10.06 -11.97 8.60
N LYS A 152 9.34 -12.82 9.35
CA LYS A 152 8.56 -13.92 8.78
C LYS A 152 7.38 -13.41 7.96
N ASN A 153 6.71 -12.37 8.43
CA ASN A 153 5.61 -11.74 7.69
C ASN A 153 6.11 -11.04 6.44
N LEU A 154 7.27 -10.36 6.50
CA LEU A 154 7.91 -9.78 5.32
C LEU A 154 8.23 -10.84 4.27
N THR A 155 8.79 -11.97 4.67
CA THR A 155 9.05 -13.10 3.76
C THR A 155 7.77 -13.66 3.16
N LEU A 156 6.73 -13.89 3.97
CA LEU A 156 5.44 -14.40 3.51
C LEU A 156 4.81 -13.49 2.45
N PHE A 157 4.70 -12.20 2.76
CA PHE A 157 4.09 -11.25 1.83
C PHE A 157 5.00 -10.94 0.63
N GLY A 158 6.33 -10.97 0.79
CA GLY A 158 7.27 -10.90 -0.32
C GLY A 158 7.10 -12.05 -1.30
N THR A 159 6.97 -13.28 -0.81
CA THR A 159 6.65 -14.45 -1.63
C THR A 159 5.31 -14.32 -2.34
N ALA A 160 4.30 -13.79 -1.64
CA ALA A 160 2.99 -13.52 -2.22
C ALA A 160 3.04 -12.47 -3.33
N ALA A 161 3.88 -11.43 -3.19
CA ALA A 161 4.11 -10.43 -4.23
C ALA A 161 4.74 -11.04 -5.49
N ILE A 162 5.75 -11.90 -5.32
CA ILE A 162 6.38 -12.63 -6.43
C ILE A 162 5.34 -13.50 -7.14
N ALA A 163 4.56 -14.28 -6.39
CA ALA A 163 3.51 -15.13 -6.95
C ALA A 163 2.45 -14.32 -7.71
N HIS A 164 2.03 -13.16 -7.16
CA HIS A 164 1.12 -12.23 -7.83
C HIS A 164 1.69 -11.74 -9.15
N ASN A 165 2.95 -11.30 -9.17
CA ASN A 165 3.61 -10.80 -10.37
C ASN A 165 3.77 -11.91 -11.43
N ILE A 166 4.13 -13.14 -11.05
CA ILE A 166 4.22 -14.28 -11.97
C ILE A 166 2.86 -14.59 -12.59
N GLN A 167 1.78 -14.67 -11.79
CA GLN A 167 0.43 -14.92 -12.32
C GLN A 167 -0.01 -13.81 -13.26
N LYS A 168 0.31 -12.56 -12.92
CA LYS A 168 -0.01 -11.40 -13.75
C LYS A 168 0.77 -11.43 -15.06
N ALA A 169 2.08 -11.71 -15.03
CA ALA A 169 2.92 -11.85 -16.20
C ALA A 169 2.41 -13.00 -17.12
N ALA A 170 2.07 -14.15 -16.56
CA ALA A 170 1.52 -15.26 -17.31
C ALA A 170 0.19 -14.89 -18.01
N LYS A 171 -0.68 -14.13 -17.32
CA LYS A 171 -1.91 -13.62 -17.92
C LYS A 171 -1.63 -12.61 -19.04
N PHE A 172 -0.67 -11.73 -18.83
CA PHE A 172 -0.26 -10.71 -19.80
C PHE A 172 0.28 -11.39 -21.08
N LEU A 173 1.20 -12.34 -20.94
CA LEU A 173 1.75 -13.10 -22.06
C LEU A 173 0.69 -13.90 -22.80
N ARG A 174 -0.30 -14.47 -22.10
CA ARG A 174 -1.43 -15.17 -22.72
C ARG A 174 -2.34 -14.25 -23.54
N LEU A 175 -2.52 -13.01 -23.10
CA LEU A 175 -3.43 -12.05 -23.77
C LEU A 175 -2.76 -11.33 -24.94
N TYR A 176 -1.47 -11.02 -24.82
CA TYR A 176 -0.74 -10.19 -25.79
C TYR A 176 0.30 -10.96 -26.61
N GLY A 177 0.52 -12.24 -26.28
CA GLY A 177 1.55 -13.09 -26.90
C GLY A 177 2.97 -12.73 -26.44
N VAL A 178 3.92 -13.63 -26.74
CA VAL A 178 5.34 -13.31 -26.71
C VAL A 178 5.61 -12.63 -28.05
N ARG A 179 5.94 -11.33 -28.06
CA ARG A 179 6.47 -10.69 -29.27
C ARG A 179 7.77 -11.41 -29.60
N GLU A 180 7.82 -12.06 -30.74
CA GLU A 180 9.09 -12.58 -31.23
C GLU A 180 10.11 -11.41 -31.29
N PRO A 181 11.36 -11.63 -30.86
CA PRO A 181 12.39 -10.61 -31.03
C PRO A 181 12.46 -10.26 -32.50
N LEU A 182 12.49 -8.94 -32.78
CA LEU A 182 12.69 -8.46 -34.15
C LEU A 182 13.96 -9.12 -34.70
N PRO A 183 13.93 -9.67 -35.95
CA PRO A 183 15.11 -10.24 -36.56
C PRO A 183 16.22 -9.19 -36.53
N ALA A 184 17.39 -9.60 -36.04
CA ALA A 184 18.58 -8.77 -36.08
C ALA A 184 18.86 -8.39 -37.52
N GLY A 185 18.72 -7.09 -37.83
CA GLY A 185 19.08 -6.52 -39.14
C GLY A 185 20.59 -6.44 -39.32
#